data_790d31bdd9db365581dae53521dac833
#
_entry.id   790d31bdd9db365581dae53521dac833
#
_cell.length_a   1.000
_cell.length_b   1.000
_cell.length_c   1.000
_cell.angle_alpha   90.00
_cell.angle_beta   90.00
_cell.angle_gamma   90.00
#
_symmetry.space_group_name_H-M   'P 1'
#
loop_
_entity.id
_entity.type
_entity.pdbx_description
1 polymer ?
#
loop_
_entity_poly.entity_id
_entity_poly.type
_entity_poly.pdbx_seq_one_letter_code
_entity_poly.pdbx_strand_id
1 'polypeptide(L)'
;EWGLPTDVDSIAGAWDNHGDIVVGNDVWIGYEAVILSGVTIGDGAVIGTRAVVTKDVPPYTIVGGVPAKPIRKRFDDAVIEKLEALRWWDWEEEKIRRAIPAIRSGDLAALGALL
;
A
#
# COMPACT_ATOMS: atom_id res chain seq x y z
N GLU A 1 30.36 -11.22 -20.34
CA GLU A 1 29.77 -9.97 -19.97
C GLU A 1 28.24 -10.04 -19.92
N TRP A 2 27.68 -9.28 -19.05
CA TRP A 2 26.25 -9.34 -18.78
C TRP A 2 25.44 -8.34 -19.60
N GLY A 3 26.06 -7.67 -20.58
CA GLY A 3 25.40 -6.59 -21.32
C GLY A 3 25.18 -5.32 -20.49
N LEU A 4 25.87 -5.20 -19.37
CA LEU A 4 25.78 -4.01 -18.53
C LEU A 4 26.59 -2.86 -19.14
N PRO A 5 26.14 -1.60 -18.94
CA PRO A 5 26.92 -0.43 -19.34
C PRO A 5 28.26 -0.42 -18.65
N THR A 6 29.31 -0.01 -19.38
CA THR A 6 30.66 0.08 -18.85
C THR A 6 31.09 1.50 -18.54
N ASP A 7 30.34 2.50 -19.00
CA ASP A 7 30.63 3.89 -18.67
C ASP A 7 29.86 4.34 -17.44
N VAL A 8 30.45 5.28 -16.71
CA VAL A 8 29.91 5.73 -15.42
C VAL A 8 28.56 6.44 -15.57
N ASP A 9 28.37 7.18 -16.64
CA ASP A 9 27.13 7.94 -16.83
C ASP A 9 25.95 7.00 -17.09
N SER A 10 26.14 5.95 -17.89
CA SER A 10 25.12 4.95 -18.13
C SER A 10 24.79 4.17 -16.86
N ILE A 11 25.80 3.86 -16.06
CA ILE A 11 25.60 3.19 -14.76
C ILE A 11 24.84 4.10 -13.80
N ALA A 12 25.22 5.39 -13.73
CA ALA A 12 24.53 6.35 -12.89
C ALA A 12 23.05 6.47 -13.25
N GLY A 13 22.72 6.54 -14.54
CA GLY A 13 21.32 6.58 -14.97
C GLY A 13 20.54 5.31 -14.62
N ALA A 14 21.20 4.13 -14.70
CA ALA A 14 20.58 2.87 -14.34
C ALA A 14 20.29 2.76 -12.83
N TRP A 15 21.03 3.46 -12.01
CA TRP A 15 20.90 3.44 -10.55
C TRP A 15 20.18 4.67 -10.00
N ASP A 16 19.69 5.54 -10.87
CA ASP A 16 18.94 6.70 -10.42
C ASP A 16 17.74 6.29 -9.60
N ASN A 17 17.62 6.96 -8.47
CA ASN A 17 16.61 6.73 -7.47
C ASN A 17 15.55 7.84 -7.59
N HIS A 18 14.30 7.46 -7.71
CA HIS A 18 13.16 8.39 -7.81
C HIS A 18 12.61 8.80 -6.44
N GLY A 19 13.35 8.53 -5.39
CA GLY A 19 12.96 8.83 -4.02
C GLY A 19 12.67 7.59 -3.21
N ASP A 20 12.33 7.80 -1.95
CA ASP A 20 12.04 6.73 -1.03
C ASP A 20 10.73 6.03 -1.38
N ILE A 21 10.64 4.76 -1.05
CA ILE A 21 9.38 4.03 -1.03
C ILE A 21 8.71 4.36 0.30
N VAL A 22 7.47 4.86 0.23
CA VAL A 22 6.68 5.16 1.42
C VAL A 22 5.54 4.15 1.51
N VAL A 23 5.49 3.40 2.59
CA VAL A 23 4.43 2.42 2.82
C VAL A 23 3.57 2.91 3.98
N GLY A 24 2.28 3.04 3.74
CA GLY A 24 1.31 3.45 4.75
C GLY A 24 1.04 2.38 5.80
N ASN A 25 -0.06 2.53 6.51
CA ASN A 25 -0.46 1.63 7.58
C ASN A 25 -1.40 0.55 7.06
N ASP A 26 -1.43 -0.61 7.71
CA ASP A 26 -2.30 -1.73 7.37
C ASP A 26 -2.14 -2.18 5.91
N VAL A 27 -0.94 -2.11 5.38
CA VAL A 27 -0.62 -2.56 4.02
C VAL A 27 -0.23 -4.02 4.04
N TRP A 28 -0.79 -4.79 3.10
CA TRP A 28 -0.39 -6.16 2.88
C TRP A 28 0.38 -6.29 1.56
N ILE A 29 1.58 -6.80 1.64
CA ILE A 29 2.44 -6.99 0.47
C ILE A 29 2.62 -8.49 0.23
N GLY A 30 2.16 -8.95 -0.92
CA GLY A 30 2.20 -10.35 -1.29
C GLY A 30 3.62 -10.85 -1.60
N TYR A 31 3.75 -12.16 -1.70
CA TYR A 31 4.99 -12.85 -1.90
C TYR A 31 5.69 -12.38 -3.18
N GLU A 32 6.99 -12.10 -3.07
CA GLU A 32 7.85 -11.67 -4.18
C GLU A 32 7.34 -10.44 -4.94
N ALA A 33 6.54 -9.59 -4.31
CA ALA A 33 6.17 -8.32 -4.91
C ALA A 33 7.39 -7.40 -5.00
N VAL A 34 7.44 -6.61 -6.07
CA VAL A 34 8.52 -5.64 -6.31
C VAL A 34 7.90 -4.25 -6.31
N ILE A 35 8.49 -3.34 -5.56
CA ILE A 35 8.03 -1.95 -5.48
C ILE A 35 9.18 -1.07 -5.94
N LEU A 36 8.92 -0.24 -6.94
CA LEU A 36 9.96 0.64 -7.48
C LEU A 36 10.16 1.86 -6.60
N SER A 37 11.36 2.44 -6.69
CA SER A 37 11.70 3.66 -5.94
C SER A 37 10.71 4.79 -6.23
N GLY A 38 10.47 5.63 -5.23
CA GLY A 38 9.59 6.78 -5.34
C GLY A 38 8.10 6.48 -5.24
N VAL A 39 7.72 5.21 -5.13
CA VAL A 39 6.31 4.81 -5.03
C VAL A 39 5.81 5.00 -3.60
N THR A 40 4.61 5.56 -3.48
CA THR A 40 3.87 5.65 -2.21
C THR A 40 2.72 4.64 -2.24
N ILE A 41 2.65 3.82 -1.21
CA ILE A 41 1.56 2.85 -1.04
C ILE A 41 0.66 3.36 0.08
N GLY A 42 -0.60 3.63 -0.27
CA GLY A 42 -1.58 4.18 0.67
C GLY A 42 -2.00 3.19 1.75
N ASP A 43 -2.56 3.73 2.81
CA ASP A 43 -3.04 2.94 3.94
C ASP A 43 -4.04 1.88 3.49
N GLY A 44 -3.93 0.70 4.05
CA GLY A 44 -4.87 -0.39 3.78
C GLY A 44 -4.75 -1.03 2.40
N ALA A 45 -3.77 -0.63 1.59
CA ALA A 45 -3.58 -1.20 0.27
C ALA A 45 -3.13 -2.66 0.33
N VAL A 46 -3.43 -3.40 -0.71
CA VAL A 46 -3.01 -4.80 -0.87
C VAL A 46 -2.26 -4.94 -2.17
N ILE A 47 -1.04 -5.43 -2.09
CA ILE A 47 -0.19 -5.70 -3.24
C ILE A 47 -0.20 -7.20 -3.49
N GLY A 48 -0.66 -7.60 -4.66
CA GLY A 48 -0.75 -9.02 -5.01
C GLY A 48 0.60 -9.70 -5.13
N THR A 49 0.59 -11.02 -5.01
CA THR A 49 1.79 -11.86 -5.17
C THR A 49 2.47 -11.58 -6.51
N ARG A 50 3.78 -11.37 -6.49
CA ARG A 50 4.62 -11.12 -7.67
C ARG A 50 4.24 -9.89 -8.50
N ALA A 51 3.45 -8.99 -7.94
CA ALA A 51 3.15 -7.73 -8.60
C ALA A 51 4.40 -6.84 -8.70
N VAL A 52 4.49 -6.07 -9.76
CA VAL A 52 5.54 -5.06 -9.92
C VAL A 52 4.89 -3.69 -9.88
N VAL A 53 5.02 -3.01 -8.75
CA VAL A 53 4.36 -1.74 -8.48
C VAL A 53 5.23 -0.61 -9.03
N THR A 54 4.75 0.06 -10.06
CA THR A 54 5.48 1.14 -10.75
C THR A 54 4.91 2.53 -10.49
N LYS A 55 3.72 2.60 -9.90
CA LYS A 55 3.00 3.86 -9.62
C LYS A 55 2.45 3.82 -8.20
N ASP A 56 2.13 4.99 -7.67
CA ASP A 56 1.49 5.11 -6.36
C ASP A 56 0.21 4.28 -6.30
N VAL A 57 -0.03 3.69 -5.15
CA VAL A 57 -1.22 2.88 -4.89
C VAL A 57 -2.13 3.65 -3.94
N PRO A 58 -3.36 3.97 -4.37
CA PRO A 58 -4.31 4.68 -3.51
C PRO A 58 -4.68 3.87 -2.27
N PRO A 59 -5.16 4.53 -1.21
CA PRO A 59 -5.59 3.82 0.00
C PRO A 59 -6.65 2.75 -0.28
N TYR A 60 -6.57 1.66 0.45
CA TYR A 60 -7.54 0.56 0.43
C TYR A 60 -7.79 -0.01 -0.96
N THR A 61 -6.79 0.08 -1.83
CA THR A 61 -6.85 -0.44 -3.20
C THR A 61 -6.04 -1.73 -3.31
N ILE A 62 -6.60 -2.69 -3.99
CA ILE A 62 -5.92 -3.96 -4.30
C ILE A 62 -5.35 -3.84 -5.71
N VAL A 63 -4.04 -4.02 -5.83
CA VAL A 63 -3.35 -4.00 -7.12
C VAL A 63 -2.65 -5.33 -7.37
N GLY A 64 -2.46 -5.66 -8.63
CA GLY A 64 -1.76 -6.87 -9.01
C GLY A 64 -1.28 -6.82 -10.45
N GLY A 65 -0.40 -7.73 -10.81
CA GLY A 65 0.13 -7.87 -12.15
C GLY A 65 1.48 -7.19 -12.37
N VAL A 66 1.95 -7.26 -13.61
CA VAL A 66 3.23 -6.70 -14.06
C VAL A 66 2.99 -5.95 -15.37
N PRO A 67 2.98 -4.61 -15.39
CA PRO A 67 2.98 -3.72 -14.22
C PRO A 67 1.69 -3.84 -13.40
N ALA A 68 1.77 -3.59 -12.10
CA ALA A 68 0.61 -3.69 -11.23
C ALA A 68 -0.46 -2.65 -11.61
N LYS A 69 -1.69 -3.11 -11.62
CA LYS A 69 -2.87 -2.27 -11.92
C LYS A 69 -3.94 -2.51 -10.87
N PRO A 70 -4.81 -1.53 -10.60
CA PRO A 70 -5.91 -1.72 -9.68
C PRO A 70 -6.82 -2.87 -10.12
N ILE A 71 -7.10 -3.78 -9.18
CA ILE A 71 -8.07 -4.85 -9.37
C ILE A 71 -9.43 -4.38 -8.87
N ARG A 72 -9.45 -3.86 -7.64
CA ARG A 72 -10.64 -3.26 -7.02
C ARG A 72 -10.24 -2.51 -5.74
N LYS A 73 -11.14 -1.73 -5.21
CA LYS A 73 -11.01 -1.17 -3.86
C LYS A 73 -11.56 -2.18 -2.85
N ARG A 74 -11.01 -2.17 -1.65
CA ARG A 74 -11.50 -3.04 -0.55
C ARG A 74 -12.90 -2.63 -0.11
N PHE A 75 -13.18 -1.33 -0.13
CA PHE A 75 -14.42 -0.74 0.33
C PHE A 75 -14.84 0.38 -0.64
N ASP A 76 -16.08 0.87 -0.52
CA ASP A 76 -16.48 2.04 -1.28
C ASP A 76 -15.77 3.32 -0.78
N ASP A 77 -15.83 4.37 -1.58
CA ASP A 77 -15.08 5.60 -1.30
C ASP A 77 -15.50 6.26 0.03
N ALA A 78 -16.77 6.20 0.37
CA ALA A 78 -17.25 6.78 1.63
C ALA A 78 -16.65 6.06 2.85
N VAL A 79 -16.56 4.74 2.80
CA VAL A 79 -15.94 3.93 3.87
C VAL A 79 -14.45 4.22 3.94
N ILE A 80 -13.77 4.28 2.81
CA ILE A 80 -12.33 4.57 2.76
C ILE A 80 -12.04 5.93 3.40
N GLU A 81 -12.81 6.95 3.05
CA GLU A 81 -12.66 8.29 3.62
C GLU A 81 -12.81 8.28 5.14
N LYS A 82 -13.78 7.55 5.65
CA LYS A 82 -14.00 7.42 7.10
C LYS A 82 -12.86 6.67 7.77
N LEU A 83 -12.39 5.58 7.21
CA LEU A 83 -11.27 4.81 7.76
C LEU A 83 -10.00 5.65 7.81
N GLU A 84 -9.72 6.42 6.77
CA GLU A 84 -8.58 7.34 6.75
C GLU A 84 -8.71 8.42 7.84
N ALA A 85 -9.90 8.95 8.05
CA ALA A 85 -10.14 9.97 9.07
C ALA A 85 -10.00 9.42 10.49
N LEU A 86 -10.37 8.17 10.71
CA LEU A 86 -10.29 7.54 12.04
C LEU A 86 -8.86 7.29 12.50
N ARG A 87 -7.93 7.04 11.58
CA ARG A 87 -6.53 6.72 11.88
C ARG A 87 -6.43 5.71 13.03
N TRP A 88 -7.12 4.58 12.89
CA TRP A 88 -7.26 3.59 13.96
C TRP A 88 -5.92 3.03 14.44
N TRP A 89 -4.89 3.05 13.61
CA TRP A 89 -3.55 2.60 13.97
C TRP A 89 -2.87 3.49 15.02
N ASP A 90 -3.41 4.70 15.26
CA ASP A 90 -2.93 5.59 16.32
C ASP A 90 -3.63 5.33 17.67
N TRP A 91 -4.61 4.43 17.72
CA TRP A 91 -5.34 4.10 18.93
C TRP A 91 -4.51 3.21 19.85
N GLU A 92 -4.92 3.12 21.13
CA GLU A 92 -4.32 2.19 22.06
C GLU A 92 -4.49 0.74 21.55
N GLU A 93 -3.50 -0.11 21.86
CA GLU A 93 -3.45 -1.48 21.37
C GLU A 93 -4.73 -2.27 21.66
N GLU A 94 -5.28 -2.17 22.88
CA GLU A 94 -6.49 -2.89 23.22
C GLU A 94 -7.70 -2.42 22.41
N LYS A 95 -7.80 -1.13 22.18
CA LYS A 95 -8.86 -0.56 21.33
C LYS A 95 -8.72 -1.05 19.89
N ILE A 96 -7.49 -1.12 19.38
CA ILE A 96 -7.22 -1.67 18.05
C ILE A 96 -7.66 -3.13 17.98
N ARG A 97 -7.32 -3.96 18.98
CA ARG A 97 -7.73 -5.36 19.00
C ARG A 97 -9.25 -5.53 18.92
N ARG A 98 -9.98 -4.71 19.65
CA ARG A 98 -11.45 -4.73 19.61
C ARG A 98 -12.01 -4.24 18.27
N ALA A 99 -11.28 -3.38 17.60
CA ALA A 99 -11.70 -2.80 16.33
C ALA A 99 -11.37 -3.67 15.12
N ILE A 100 -10.43 -4.63 15.21
CA ILE A 100 -9.97 -5.40 14.05
C ILE A 100 -11.10 -6.03 13.24
N PRO A 101 -12.10 -6.71 13.81
CA PRO A 101 -13.18 -7.28 13.00
C PRO A 101 -13.96 -6.23 12.22
N ALA A 102 -14.22 -5.07 12.82
CA ALA A 102 -14.92 -3.97 12.17
C ALA A 102 -14.07 -3.31 11.07
N ILE A 103 -12.76 -3.19 11.29
CA ILE A 103 -11.81 -2.68 10.31
C ILE A 103 -11.79 -3.60 9.09
N ARG A 104 -11.72 -4.89 9.30
CA ARG A 104 -11.69 -5.87 8.22
C ARG A 104 -12.95 -5.85 7.37
N SER A 105 -14.10 -5.64 7.98
CA SER A 105 -15.38 -5.61 7.28
C SER A 105 -15.79 -4.24 6.79
N GLY A 106 -15.11 -3.17 7.25
CA GLY A 106 -15.51 -1.79 6.95
C GLY A 106 -16.79 -1.39 7.66
N ASP A 107 -17.09 -1.99 8.81
CA ASP A 107 -18.30 -1.70 9.59
C ASP A 107 -18.10 -0.40 10.39
N LEU A 108 -18.51 0.72 9.79
CA LEU A 108 -18.35 2.03 10.39
C LEU A 108 -19.18 2.21 11.66
N ALA A 109 -20.33 1.57 11.76
CA ALA A 109 -21.17 1.63 12.95
C ALA A 109 -20.46 1.01 14.15
N ALA A 110 -19.87 -0.18 13.96
CA ALA A 110 -19.10 -0.85 15.01
C ALA A 110 -17.86 -0.05 15.39
N LEU A 111 -17.17 0.57 14.42
CA LEU A 111 -16.02 1.44 14.70
C LEU A 111 -16.44 2.67 15.49
N GLY A 112 -17.55 3.29 15.12
CA GLY A 112 -18.11 4.42 15.84
C GLY A 112 -18.43 4.12 17.29
N ALA A 113 -18.87 2.90 17.59
CA ALA A 113 -19.17 2.49 18.96
C ALA A 113 -17.93 2.39 19.84
N LEU A 114 -16.74 2.34 19.26
CA LEU A 114 -15.46 2.28 20.00
C LEU A 114 -14.83 3.65 20.25
N LEU A 115 -15.39 4.70 19.67
CA LEU A 115 -14.87 6.07 19.83
C LEU A 115 -15.27 6.71 21.21
#